data_b140d0a4d3c3a6bb9119124b7a42965a
#
_entry.id   b140d0a4d3c3a6bb9119124b7a42965a
#
_cell.length_a   1.000
_cell.length_b   1.000
_cell.length_c   1.000
_cell.angle_alpha   90.00
_cell.angle_beta   90.00
_cell.angle_gamma   90.00
#
_symmetry.space_group_name_H-M   'P 1'
#
loop_
_entity.id
_entity.type
_entity.pdbx_description
1 polymer ?
#
loop_
_entity_poly.entity_id
_entity_poly.type
_entity_poly.pdbx_seq_one_letter_code
_entity_poly.pdbx_strand_id
1 'polypeptide(L)'
;MYEFTGTDGQKALLSAELVDVTAATAEQVAFLNEQFDKDELKGFEISFIHLSQSKVSGDPVEFNSDYTSFKPIDAQGQRVQDVTVIGWDECTTESFTPEFDTGESITQCFIAAAPAGGNAPAGVMYDGGYEDPNPYDYYDGKPLLFVAE
;
A
#
# COMPACT_ATOMS: atom_id res chain seq x y z
N MET A 1 -13.34 4.68 5.10
CA MET A 1 -14.00 3.89 4.02
C MET A 1 -13.81 4.59 2.68
N TYR A 2 -13.74 3.83 1.63
CA TYR A 2 -13.55 4.37 0.29
C TYR A 2 -14.28 3.50 -0.74
N GLU A 3 -14.64 4.13 -1.86
CA GLU A 3 -15.27 3.43 -2.96
C GLU A 3 -14.24 2.80 -3.88
N PHE A 4 -14.49 1.56 -4.27
CA PHE A 4 -13.64 0.80 -5.18
C PHE A 4 -14.46 0.39 -6.41
N THR A 5 -13.86 0.52 -7.59
CA THR A 5 -14.44 0.05 -8.85
C THR A 5 -13.54 -1.04 -9.44
N GLY A 6 -14.09 -2.22 -9.64
CA GLY A 6 -13.38 -3.35 -10.22
C GLY A 6 -13.22 -3.25 -11.73
N THR A 7 -12.48 -4.18 -12.30
CA THR A 7 -12.14 -4.21 -13.73
C THR A 7 -13.37 -4.41 -14.63
N ASP A 8 -14.41 -5.06 -14.11
CA ASP A 8 -15.66 -5.30 -14.84
C ASP A 8 -16.79 -4.36 -14.39
N GLY A 9 -16.43 -3.24 -13.74
CA GLY A 9 -17.38 -2.25 -13.29
C GLY A 9 -18.05 -2.56 -11.95
N GLN A 10 -17.60 -3.59 -11.23
CA GLN A 10 -18.08 -3.89 -9.88
C GLN A 10 -17.83 -2.68 -8.98
N LYS A 11 -18.79 -2.39 -8.11
CA LYS A 11 -18.68 -1.30 -7.16
C LYS A 11 -18.84 -1.81 -5.74
N ALA A 12 -17.87 -1.51 -4.90
CA ALA A 12 -17.88 -1.92 -3.51
C ALA A 12 -17.39 -0.78 -2.61
N LEU A 13 -17.87 -0.79 -1.37
CA LEU A 13 -17.38 0.06 -0.30
C LEU A 13 -16.38 -0.74 0.52
N LEU A 14 -15.15 -0.27 0.59
CA LEU A 14 -14.07 -0.89 1.32
C LEU A 14 -13.65 -0.05 2.50
N SER A 15 -13.02 -0.70 3.46
CA SER A 15 -12.44 -0.08 4.64
C SER A 15 -10.98 -0.48 4.73
N ALA A 16 -10.14 0.44 5.15
CA ALA A 16 -8.73 0.16 5.40
C ALA A 16 -8.29 0.80 6.72
N GLU A 17 -7.36 0.12 7.38
CA GLU A 17 -6.79 0.57 8.63
C GLU A 17 -5.29 0.29 8.64
N LEU A 18 -4.49 1.28 9.02
CA LEU A 18 -3.06 1.08 9.20
C LEU A 18 -2.81 0.20 10.40
N VAL A 19 -2.10 -0.90 10.21
CA VAL A 19 -1.73 -1.82 11.30
C VAL A 19 -0.46 -1.33 11.97
N ASP A 20 0.63 -1.22 11.22
CA ASP A 20 1.92 -0.75 11.73
C ASP A 20 2.83 -0.28 10.59
N VAL A 21 3.92 0.36 11.00
CA VAL A 21 5.08 0.67 10.15
C VAL A 21 6.31 0.17 10.90
N THR A 22 7.02 -0.79 10.33
CA THR A 22 8.17 -1.42 10.97
C THR A 22 9.44 -1.25 10.14
N ALA A 23 10.58 -1.09 10.81
CA ALA A 23 11.86 -1.05 10.12
C ALA A 23 12.26 -2.45 9.64
N ALA A 24 12.83 -2.53 8.44
CA ALA A 24 13.38 -3.78 7.93
C ALA A 24 14.59 -4.21 8.78
N THR A 25 14.73 -5.53 8.98
CA THR A 25 15.91 -6.08 9.64
C THR A 25 17.13 -6.01 8.71
N ALA A 26 18.33 -6.14 9.28
CA ALA A 26 19.56 -6.17 8.50
C ALA A 26 19.56 -7.29 7.45
N GLU A 27 18.97 -8.44 7.79
CA GLU A 27 18.84 -9.58 6.88
C GLU A 27 17.90 -9.28 5.71
N GLN A 28 16.76 -8.62 6.00
CA GLN A 28 15.80 -8.18 4.97
C GLN A 28 16.41 -7.13 4.06
N VAL A 29 17.15 -6.17 4.60
CA VAL A 29 17.86 -5.16 3.82
C VAL A 29 18.90 -5.81 2.89
N ALA A 30 19.65 -6.81 3.39
CA ALA A 30 20.61 -7.53 2.59
C ALA A 30 19.94 -8.25 1.42
N PHE A 31 18.80 -8.89 1.65
CA PHE A 31 18.03 -9.53 0.59
C PHE A 31 17.58 -8.51 -0.48
N LEU A 32 17.06 -7.37 -0.05
CA LEU A 32 16.60 -6.33 -0.98
C LEU A 32 17.77 -5.78 -1.82
N ASN A 33 18.94 -5.60 -1.23
CA ASN A 33 20.12 -5.14 -1.95
C ASN A 33 20.57 -6.12 -3.04
N GLU A 34 20.29 -7.42 -2.87
CA GLU A 34 20.58 -8.44 -3.89
C GLU A 34 19.61 -8.35 -5.08
N GLN A 35 18.38 -7.84 -4.86
CA GLN A 35 17.37 -7.72 -5.91
C GLN A 35 17.56 -6.48 -6.79
N PHE A 36 18.31 -5.50 -6.31
CA PHE A 36 18.54 -4.23 -6.99
C PHE A 36 20.04 -4.02 -7.22
N ASP A 37 20.38 -3.07 -8.09
CA ASP A 37 21.77 -2.69 -8.27
C ASP A 37 22.34 -2.17 -6.95
N LYS A 38 23.61 -2.48 -6.72
CA LYS A 38 24.34 -2.25 -5.46
C LYS A 38 24.09 -0.91 -4.78
N ASP A 39 23.84 0.12 -5.57
CA ASP A 39 23.81 1.49 -5.08
C ASP A 39 22.42 2.10 -5.07
N GLU A 40 21.39 1.39 -5.59
CA GLU A 40 20.02 1.95 -5.66
C GLU A 40 19.42 2.23 -4.29
N LEU A 41 19.67 1.37 -3.31
CA LEU A 41 19.14 1.52 -1.96
C LEU A 41 20.17 2.05 -0.96
N LYS A 42 21.36 2.44 -1.44
CA LYS A 42 22.41 2.97 -0.59
C LYS A 42 21.99 4.30 0.02
N GLY A 43 22.12 4.40 1.35
CA GLY A 43 21.72 5.60 2.08
C GLY A 43 20.23 5.70 2.34
N PHE A 44 19.44 4.68 1.99
CA PHE A 44 18.02 4.61 2.31
C PHE A 44 17.78 3.68 3.49
N GLU A 45 16.81 4.07 4.31
CA GLU A 45 16.24 3.21 5.34
C GLU A 45 14.97 2.58 4.80
N ILE A 46 14.84 1.27 5.00
CA ILE A 46 13.71 0.49 4.48
C ILE A 46 12.71 0.23 5.60
N SER A 47 11.44 0.47 5.30
CA SER A 47 10.33 0.20 6.21
C SER A 47 9.26 -0.63 5.53
N PHE A 48 8.54 -1.42 6.32
CA PHE A 48 7.37 -2.16 5.89
C PHE A 48 6.13 -1.53 6.48
N ILE A 49 5.13 -1.30 5.65
CA ILE A 49 3.86 -0.68 6.03
C ILE A 49 2.79 -1.74 5.88
N HIS A 50 2.13 -2.10 6.97
CA HIS A 50 1.04 -3.09 6.96
C HIS A 50 -0.31 -2.38 7.05
N LEU A 51 -1.18 -2.73 6.11
CA LEU A 51 -2.53 -2.17 5.99
C LEU A 51 -3.53 -3.30 5.99
N SER A 52 -4.52 -3.25 6.87
CA SER A 52 -5.64 -4.19 6.87
C SER A 52 -6.78 -3.63 6.05
N GLN A 53 -7.35 -4.45 5.18
CA GLN A 53 -8.50 -4.08 4.37
C GLN A 53 -9.65 -5.05 4.61
N SER A 54 -10.88 -4.52 4.52
CA SER A 54 -12.08 -5.33 4.56
C SER A 54 -13.16 -4.74 3.68
N LYS A 55 -14.10 -5.58 3.24
CA LYS A 55 -15.25 -5.15 2.46
C LYS A 55 -16.42 -4.83 3.37
N VAL A 56 -17.00 -3.65 3.19
CA VAL A 56 -18.17 -3.19 3.95
C VAL A 56 -19.47 -3.60 3.24
N SER A 57 -19.54 -3.35 1.93
CA SER A 57 -20.76 -3.64 1.13
C SER A 57 -20.45 -3.60 -0.37
N GLY A 58 -21.40 -3.99 -1.16
CA GLY A 58 -21.34 -3.86 -2.61
C GLY A 58 -21.18 -5.16 -3.36
N ASP A 59 -20.81 -5.06 -4.63
CA ASP A 59 -20.67 -6.20 -5.54
C ASP A 59 -19.50 -7.10 -5.15
N PRO A 60 -19.51 -8.39 -5.57
CA PRO A 60 -18.34 -9.24 -5.41
C PRO A 60 -17.12 -8.65 -6.11
N VAL A 61 -15.97 -8.65 -5.44
CA VAL A 61 -14.72 -8.10 -5.95
C VAL A 61 -13.57 -9.11 -5.93
N GLU A 62 -13.87 -10.38 -5.73
CA GLU A 62 -12.85 -11.44 -5.73
C GLU A 62 -11.96 -11.35 -6.99
N PHE A 63 -10.67 -11.61 -6.82
CA PHE A 63 -9.64 -11.53 -7.87
C PHE A 63 -9.33 -10.12 -8.38
N ASN A 64 -10.07 -9.10 -7.97
CA ASN A 64 -9.66 -7.70 -8.18
C ASN A 64 -8.58 -7.32 -7.15
N SER A 65 -7.95 -6.19 -7.38
CA SER A 65 -6.94 -5.66 -6.46
C SER A 65 -6.93 -4.14 -6.52
N ASP A 66 -6.49 -3.50 -5.45
CA ASP A 66 -6.31 -2.05 -5.40
C ASP A 66 -4.97 -1.64 -4.79
N TYR A 67 -4.06 -2.59 -4.57
CA TYR A 67 -2.80 -2.27 -3.91
C TYR A 67 -1.93 -1.28 -4.70
N THR A 68 -2.08 -1.21 -6.02
CA THR A 68 -1.36 -0.21 -6.84
C THR A 68 -1.87 1.21 -6.64
N SER A 69 -3.03 1.37 -6.02
CA SER A 69 -3.62 2.68 -5.70
C SER A 69 -3.17 3.21 -4.33
N PHE A 70 -2.38 2.45 -3.60
CA PHE A 70 -1.77 2.88 -2.34
C PHE A 70 -0.31 3.25 -2.55
N LYS A 71 0.09 4.39 -2.00
CA LYS A 71 1.47 4.89 -2.10
C LYS A 71 2.00 5.21 -0.71
N PRO A 72 3.23 4.78 -0.36
CA PRO A 72 3.83 5.16 0.92
C PRO A 72 3.96 6.67 1.06
N ILE A 73 3.72 7.16 2.27
CA ILE A 73 3.83 8.58 2.62
C ILE A 73 4.54 8.75 3.97
N ASP A 74 5.06 9.96 4.19
CA ASP A 74 5.57 10.38 5.48
C ASP A 74 4.44 10.94 6.38
N ALA A 75 4.79 11.41 7.56
CA ALA A 75 3.82 11.95 8.53
C ALA A 75 3.15 13.25 8.06
N GLN A 76 3.72 13.94 7.07
CA GLN A 76 3.16 15.14 6.48
C GLN A 76 2.31 14.87 5.23
N GLY A 77 2.14 13.59 4.86
CA GLY A 77 1.39 13.21 3.69
C GLY A 77 2.17 13.31 2.38
N GLN A 78 3.48 13.50 2.45
CA GLN A 78 4.34 13.56 1.26
C GLN A 78 4.73 12.15 0.84
N ARG A 79 4.76 11.89 -0.47
CA ARG A 79 5.17 10.60 -0.99
C ARG A 79 6.63 10.29 -0.63
N VAL A 80 6.86 9.05 -0.21
CA VAL A 80 8.19 8.46 -0.10
C VAL A 80 8.34 7.39 -1.17
N GLN A 81 9.57 6.99 -1.47
CA GLN A 81 9.80 6.01 -2.53
C GLN A 81 9.21 4.66 -2.16
N ASP A 82 8.43 4.08 -3.05
CA ASP A 82 7.98 2.70 -2.93
C ASP A 82 8.98 1.76 -3.60
N VAL A 83 9.05 0.55 -3.08
CA VAL A 83 9.91 -0.52 -3.59
C VAL A 83 9.03 -1.73 -3.88
N THR A 84 9.18 -2.31 -5.06
CA THR A 84 8.41 -3.49 -5.46
C THR A 84 9.35 -4.67 -5.64
N VAL A 85 9.04 -5.78 -4.96
CA VAL A 85 9.75 -7.05 -5.10
C VAL A 85 8.74 -8.14 -5.41
N ILE A 86 8.97 -8.87 -6.48
CA ILE A 86 8.08 -9.95 -6.92
C ILE A 86 8.54 -11.27 -6.30
N GLY A 87 7.59 -12.01 -5.72
CA GLY A 87 7.83 -13.35 -5.20
C GLY A 87 8.53 -13.42 -3.86
N TRP A 88 8.53 -12.34 -3.08
CA TRP A 88 9.10 -12.30 -1.74
C TRP A 88 8.00 -12.39 -0.68
N ASP A 89 8.00 -13.49 0.08
CA ASP A 89 6.91 -13.82 1.00
C ASP A 89 6.86 -12.96 2.28
N GLU A 90 7.94 -12.26 2.62
CA GLU A 90 8.02 -11.49 3.86
C GLU A 90 7.25 -10.17 3.82
N CYS A 91 6.96 -9.67 2.63
CA CYS A 91 6.15 -8.45 2.45
C CYS A 91 5.45 -8.54 1.09
N THR A 92 4.16 -8.81 1.11
CA THR A 92 3.39 -9.06 -0.11
C THR A 92 2.16 -8.17 -0.21
N THR A 93 1.81 -7.85 -1.44
CA THR A 93 0.50 -7.29 -1.79
C THR A 93 -0.35 -8.38 -2.43
N GLU A 94 -1.64 -8.38 -2.15
CA GLU A 94 -2.53 -9.44 -2.55
C GLU A 94 -3.80 -8.94 -3.22
N SER A 95 -4.32 -9.74 -4.16
CA SER A 95 -5.65 -9.54 -4.72
C SER A 95 -6.72 -9.97 -3.69
N PHE A 96 -7.92 -9.46 -3.86
CA PHE A 96 -9.05 -9.83 -3.01
C PHE A 96 -9.41 -11.30 -3.21
N THR A 97 -9.61 -12.00 -2.11
CA THR A 97 -9.98 -13.41 -2.09
C THR A 97 -11.51 -13.56 -2.07
N PRO A 98 -12.04 -14.77 -2.34
CA PRO A 98 -13.48 -15.02 -2.12
C PRO A 98 -13.92 -14.77 -0.69
N GLU A 99 -13.07 -15.06 0.29
CA GLU A 99 -13.34 -14.81 1.71
C GLU A 99 -13.43 -13.31 2.04
N PHE A 100 -12.72 -12.47 1.29
CA PHE A 100 -12.83 -11.01 1.41
C PHE A 100 -14.27 -10.55 1.12
N ASP A 101 -14.93 -11.14 0.14
CA ASP A 101 -16.33 -10.84 -0.18
C ASP A 101 -17.29 -11.25 0.93
N THR A 102 -16.91 -12.18 1.80
CA THR A 102 -17.71 -12.60 2.94
C THR A 102 -17.39 -11.84 4.24
N GLY A 103 -16.51 -10.84 4.17
CA GLY A 103 -16.19 -9.97 5.29
C GLY A 103 -14.86 -10.26 5.99
N GLU A 104 -14.09 -11.25 5.52
CA GLU A 104 -12.75 -11.46 6.07
C GLU A 104 -11.80 -10.36 5.63
N SER A 105 -10.93 -9.94 6.53
CA SER A 105 -9.91 -8.95 6.21
C SER A 105 -8.70 -9.60 5.53
N ILE A 106 -8.00 -8.80 4.73
CA ILE A 106 -6.68 -9.13 4.20
C ILE A 106 -5.68 -8.10 4.66
N THR A 107 -4.41 -8.46 4.72
CA THR A 107 -3.35 -7.54 5.07
C THR A 107 -2.44 -7.33 3.87
N GLN A 108 -2.26 -6.07 3.49
CA GLN A 108 -1.28 -5.67 2.48
C GLN A 108 0.00 -5.27 3.18
N CYS A 109 1.13 -5.55 2.56
CA CYS A 109 2.42 -5.05 3.01
C CYS A 109 3.07 -4.25 1.88
N PHE A 110 3.45 -3.00 2.19
CA PHE A 110 4.14 -2.12 1.26
C PHE A 110 5.56 -1.87 1.74
N ILE A 111 6.50 -1.83 0.80
CA ILE A 111 7.90 -1.55 1.10
C ILE A 111 8.18 -0.09 0.75
N ALA A 112 8.70 0.66 1.70
CA ALA A 112 9.07 2.06 1.50
C ALA A 112 10.54 2.29 1.78
N ALA A 113 11.16 3.17 0.99
CA ALA A 113 12.53 3.59 1.18
C ALA A 113 12.59 5.10 1.38
N ALA A 114 13.22 5.53 2.46
CA ALA A 114 13.43 6.95 2.76
C ALA A 114 14.90 7.22 2.97
N PRO A 115 15.43 8.40 2.55
CA PRO A 115 16.81 8.75 2.83
C PRO A 115 17.09 8.75 4.33
N ALA A 116 18.23 8.20 4.74
CA ALA A 116 18.66 8.23 6.13
C ALA A 116 18.73 9.69 6.62
N GLY A 117 18.08 9.96 7.76
CA GLY A 117 17.97 11.31 8.31
C GLY A 117 16.88 12.17 7.67
N GLY A 118 16.17 11.64 6.67
CA GLY A 118 15.00 12.30 6.09
C GLY A 118 13.70 11.94 6.83
N ASN A 119 12.56 12.32 6.24
CA ASN A 119 11.26 11.99 6.82
C ASN A 119 10.98 10.50 6.67
N ALA A 120 10.75 9.83 7.79
CA ALA A 120 10.46 8.41 7.81
C ALA A 120 9.08 8.10 7.22
N PRO A 121 8.89 6.94 6.57
CA PRO A 121 7.56 6.48 6.20
C PRO A 121 6.66 6.37 7.43
N ALA A 122 5.41 6.82 7.30
CA ALA A 122 4.46 6.85 8.39
C ALA A 122 3.11 6.21 8.04
N GLY A 123 2.91 5.84 6.79
CA GLY A 123 1.66 5.24 6.33
C GLY A 123 1.56 5.18 4.83
N VAL A 124 0.32 5.09 4.35
CA VAL A 124 0.01 5.04 2.92
C VAL A 124 -1.10 6.03 2.57
N MET A 125 -1.10 6.43 1.32
CA MET A 125 -2.14 7.26 0.72
C MET A 125 -2.88 6.43 -0.33
N TYR A 126 -4.22 6.49 -0.31
CA TYR A 126 -5.05 5.94 -1.38
C TYR A 126 -5.36 7.05 -2.37
N ASP A 127 -4.88 6.90 -3.59
CA ASP A 127 -5.03 7.92 -4.65
C ASP A 127 -5.98 7.50 -5.78
N GLY A 128 -6.63 6.35 -5.66
CA GLY A 128 -7.60 5.84 -6.64
C GLY A 128 -6.98 5.29 -7.93
N GLY A 129 -5.67 5.38 -8.08
CA GLY A 129 -4.97 4.82 -9.25
C GLY A 129 -5.43 5.42 -10.58
N TYR A 130 -5.89 4.57 -11.49
CA TYR A 130 -6.32 4.95 -12.83
C TYR A 130 -7.85 5.04 -12.98
N GLU A 131 -8.59 5.12 -11.89
CA GLU A 131 -10.05 5.28 -11.96
C GLU A 131 -10.44 6.60 -12.63
N ASP A 132 -11.55 6.57 -13.38
CA ASP A 132 -12.11 7.76 -14.03
C ASP A 132 -13.66 7.71 -13.94
N PRO A 133 -14.34 8.65 -13.24
CA PRO A 133 -13.75 9.75 -12.46
C PRO A 133 -13.04 9.27 -11.21
N ASN A 134 -12.02 9.99 -10.76
CA ASN A 134 -11.25 9.65 -9.58
C ASN A 134 -11.34 10.75 -8.52
N PRO A 135 -12.21 10.59 -7.50
CA PRO A 135 -12.33 11.58 -6.43
C PRO A 135 -11.12 11.63 -5.50
N TYR A 136 -10.26 10.63 -5.56
CA TYR A 136 -9.09 10.49 -4.68
C TYR A 136 -7.78 10.92 -5.35
N ASP A 137 -7.85 11.45 -6.58
CA ASP A 137 -6.66 11.82 -7.35
C ASP A 137 -5.73 12.73 -6.54
N TYR A 138 -4.43 12.46 -6.65
CA TYR A 138 -3.41 13.18 -5.88
C TYR A 138 -3.37 14.68 -6.23
N TYR A 139 -3.57 15.03 -7.50
CA TYR A 139 -3.49 16.41 -7.98
C TYR A 139 -4.83 17.12 -8.00
N ASP A 140 -5.87 16.46 -8.46
CA ASP A 140 -7.19 17.06 -8.74
C ASP A 140 -8.27 16.64 -7.75
N GLY A 141 -8.00 15.66 -6.91
CA GLY A 141 -8.96 15.11 -5.96
C GLY A 141 -8.50 15.26 -4.51
N LYS A 142 -9.02 14.37 -3.67
CA LYS A 142 -8.71 14.31 -2.24
C LYS A 142 -8.27 12.90 -1.86
N PRO A 143 -6.98 12.58 -1.89
CA PRO A 143 -6.53 11.27 -1.47
C PRO A 143 -6.82 11.01 0.00
N LEU A 144 -7.00 9.74 0.34
CA LEU A 144 -7.20 9.30 1.72
C LEU A 144 -5.85 8.94 2.34
N LEU A 145 -5.61 9.43 3.55
CA LEU A 145 -4.36 9.19 4.26
C LEU A 145 -4.58 8.22 5.42
N PHE A 146 -3.77 7.17 5.47
CA PHE A 146 -3.75 6.18 6.54
C PHE A 146 -2.38 6.26 7.20
N VAL A 147 -2.29 7.05 8.27
CA VAL A 147 -1.02 7.32 8.94
C VAL A 147 -1.08 6.89 10.40
N ALA A 148 0.07 6.53 10.95
CA ALA A 148 0.22 6.25 12.36
C ALA A 148 0.02 7.55 13.18
N GLU A 149 -0.71 7.44 14.26
CA GLU A 149 -0.90 8.52 15.23
C GLU A 149 0.30 8.66 16.16
#